data_54059e1ee3050787d4ea575028c55f3f
#
_entry.id   54059e1ee3050787d4ea575028c55f3f
#
_cell.length_a   1.000
_cell.length_b   1.000
_cell.length_c   1.000
_cell.angle_alpha   90.00
_cell.angle_beta   90.00
_cell.angle_gamma   90.00
#
_symmetry.space_group_name_H-M   'P 1'
#
loop_
_entity.id
_entity.type
_entity.pdbx_description
1 polymer ?
#
loop_
_entity_poly.entity_id
_entity_poly.type
_entity_poly.pdbx_seq_one_letter_code
_entity_poly.pdbx_strand_id
1 'polypeptide(L)'
;MQLKRRDLLKGTIASLAASLIPRHALAAAPGKMPTRVLGRTGLNVSVLGYGAMQCSDNAIIRYGLDQGINYVDTADCYMGGRNEKIVGQAISGIRDSVVIATKVHISKESKMRRSVKKSLASLKVDKVDLMQLHGMSSREQIVNKDIQQAMKTMKDEGKFQFAAVTTHSNQVKVLEAVTEDGFYDAVLVAVNFRSPPGLFNAIKEAADAGVGIIAMKTQNGGYKDKDVPDLTPHQAALRFVVERPGIHLAVPGMLSKKMVDENLHAIREKGNLTDLLRLDNYRGELSGKACSFCSSCMEQCHEGIGGIDVVRIAMYGEGYNDRRLARERGSEVASAVRTCSNCENCTVKCSQGIDIKSAARQASLLLG
;
A
#
# COMPACT_ATOMS: atom_id res chain seq x y z
N MET A 1 -36.26 9.42 43.05
CA MET A 1 -34.88 9.83 42.72
C MET A 1 -34.70 9.67 41.21
N GLN A 2 -34.85 10.75 40.44
CA GLN A 2 -34.81 10.71 38.97
C GLN A 2 -33.36 10.87 38.54
N LEU A 3 -32.79 9.85 37.89
CA LEU A 3 -31.50 9.89 37.24
C LEU A 3 -31.58 10.74 35.95
N LYS A 4 -30.77 11.78 35.88
CA LYS A 4 -30.74 12.71 34.73
C LYS A 4 -30.14 12.03 33.50
N ARG A 5 -30.78 12.24 32.34
CA ARG A 5 -30.39 11.70 31.00
C ARG A 5 -28.90 11.90 30.63
N ARG A 6 -28.19 12.80 31.28
CA ARG A 6 -26.76 13.06 31.08
C ARG A 6 -25.82 11.98 31.61
N ASP A 7 -26.26 11.19 32.59
CA ASP A 7 -25.42 10.16 33.22
C ASP A 7 -25.48 8.81 32.49
N LEU A 8 -26.53 8.58 31.66
CA LEU A 8 -26.63 7.40 30.80
C LEU A 8 -25.70 7.47 29.59
N LEU A 9 -25.36 8.68 29.07
CA LEU A 9 -24.48 8.86 27.92
C LEU A 9 -22.99 8.70 28.25
N LYS A 10 -22.61 8.86 29.51
CA LYS A 10 -21.20 8.68 29.94
C LYS A 10 -20.82 7.22 30.17
N GLY A 11 -21.79 6.35 30.49
CA GLY A 11 -21.55 4.92 30.72
C GLY A 11 -21.41 4.08 29.46
N THR A 12 -22.06 4.49 28.35
CA THR A 12 -22.08 3.74 27.09
C THR A 12 -20.89 4.02 26.18
N ILE A 13 -20.24 5.18 26.31
CA ILE A 13 -19.06 5.53 25.49
C ILE A 13 -17.79 4.84 26.04
N ALA A 14 -17.70 4.65 27.36
CA ALA A 14 -16.54 3.99 27.98
C ALA A 14 -16.47 2.48 27.71
N SER A 15 -17.62 1.80 27.54
CA SER A 15 -17.67 0.36 27.28
C SER A 15 -17.46 -0.03 25.82
N LEU A 16 -17.72 0.87 24.84
CA LEU A 16 -17.42 0.61 23.42
C LEU A 16 -15.94 0.86 23.06
N ALA A 17 -15.24 1.73 23.79
CA ALA A 17 -13.82 2.00 23.53
C ALA A 17 -12.89 0.87 23.99
N ALA A 18 -13.29 0.11 25.01
CA ALA A 18 -12.46 -0.97 25.57
C ALA A 18 -12.46 -2.26 24.75
N SER A 19 -13.41 -2.46 23.82
CA SER A 19 -13.52 -3.66 22.99
C SER A 19 -12.84 -3.56 21.63
N LEU A 20 -12.26 -2.40 21.26
CA LEU A 20 -11.67 -2.13 19.94
C LEU A 20 -10.12 -2.22 19.91
N ILE A 21 -9.47 -2.52 21.04
CA ILE A 21 -8.02 -2.72 21.05
C ILE A 21 -7.75 -4.23 20.95
N PRO A 22 -7.32 -4.76 19.79
CA PRO A 22 -6.93 -6.16 19.69
C PRO A 22 -5.72 -6.43 20.59
N ARG A 23 -5.82 -7.44 21.44
CA ARG A 23 -4.77 -7.88 22.38
C ARG A 23 -3.54 -8.53 21.73
N HIS A 24 -3.30 -8.36 20.44
CA HIS A 24 -2.03 -8.77 19.81
C HIS A 24 -1.04 -7.61 19.85
N ALA A 25 -0.66 -7.21 21.06
CA ALA A 25 0.41 -6.24 21.27
C ALA A 25 1.74 -6.84 20.77
N LEU A 26 2.39 -6.10 19.87
CA LEU A 26 3.78 -6.29 19.50
C LEU A 26 4.63 -6.26 20.79
N ALA A 27 4.96 -7.42 21.33
CA ALA A 27 5.89 -7.52 22.46
C ALA A 27 7.32 -7.56 21.90
N ALA A 28 7.78 -6.45 21.31
CA ALA A 28 9.21 -6.27 21.04
C ALA A 28 9.87 -5.62 22.26
N ALA A 29 11.09 -6.05 22.55
CA ALA A 29 11.92 -5.36 23.53
C ALA A 29 12.13 -3.90 23.10
N PRO A 30 12.17 -2.93 24.03
CA PRO A 30 12.37 -1.53 23.69
C PRO A 30 13.59 -1.33 22.77
N GLY A 31 13.38 -0.69 21.62
CA GLY A 31 14.42 -0.36 20.65
C GLY A 31 14.68 -1.40 19.53
N LYS A 32 14.12 -2.62 19.60
CA LYS A 32 14.30 -3.62 18.53
C LYS A 32 13.16 -3.54 17.51
N MET A 33 13.49 -3.65 16.21
CA MET A 33 12.48 -3.72 15.14
C MET A 33 11.62 -4.97 15.31
N PRO A 34 10.29 -4.85 15.50
CA PRO A 34 9.43 -6.02 15.56
C PRO A 34 9.33 -6.70 14.19
N THR A 35 9.24 -8.03 14.21
CA THR A 35 9.12 -8.85 13.01
C THR A 35 7.89 -9.75 13.06
N ARG A 36 7.41 -10.18 11.89
CA ARG A 36 6.32 -11.14 11.72
C ARG A 36 6.65 -12.12 10.59
N VAL A 37 6.12 -13.33 10.68
CA VAL A 37 6.19 -14.28 9.57
C VAL A 37 5.18 -13.87 8.51
N LEU A 38 5.60 -13.68 7.26
CA LEU A 38 4.76 -13.23 6.14
C LEU A 38 3.90 -14.40 5.60
N GLY A 39 2.79 -14.65 6.26
CA GLY A 39 1.87 -15.73 5.87
C GLY A 39 2.57 -17.07 5.67
N ARG A 40 2.13 -17.83 4.65
CA ARG A 40 2.69 -19.16 4.30
C ARG A 40 4.10 -19.10 3.71
N THR A 41 4.64 -17.93 3.41
CA THR A 41 6.01 -17.82 2.85
C THR A 41 7.10 -18.26 3.84
N GLY A 42 6.83 -18.19 5.12
CA GLY A 42 7.82 -18.44 6.17
C GLY A 42 8.88 -17.35 6.31
N LEU A 43 8.86 -16.30 5.47
CA LEU A 43 9.79 -15.16 5.55
C LEU A 43 9.53 -14.37 6.83
N ASN A 44 10.56 -14.17 7.63
CA ASN A 44 10.49 -13.28 8.80
C ASN A 44 10.78 -11.85 8.37
N VAL A 45 9.76 -11.00 8.33
CA VAL A 45 9.84 -9.62 7.83
C VAL A 45 9.68 -8.60 8.96
N SER A 46 10.39 -7.48 8.87
CA SER A 46 10.16 -6.34 9.76
C SER A 46 8.75 -5.76 9.54
N VAL A 47 8.07 -5.37 10.62
CA VAL A 47 6.72 -4.77 10.55
C VAL A 47 6.70 -3.47 9.74
N LEU A 48 7.82 -2.75 9.72
CA LEU A 48 8.11 -1.65 8.82
C LEU A 48 8.97 -2.17 7.66
N GLY A 49 8.46 -2.15 6.45
CA GLY A 49 9.21 -2.35 5.21
C GLY A 49 9.52 -1.02 4.53
N TYR A 50 10.36 -1.02 3.53
CA TYR A 50 10.77 0.16 2.76
C TYR A 50 10.04 0.22 1.41
N GLY A 51 9.14 1.18 1.21
CA GLY A 51 8.53 1.48 -0.09
C GLY A 51 9.45 2.37 -0.92
N ALA A 52 10.18 1.80 -1.89
CA ALA A 52 11.24 2.51 -2.60
C ALA A 52 10.76 3.40 -3.75
N MET A 53 9.48 3.36 -4.14
CA MET A 53 8.93 3.94 -5.39
C MET A 53 9.44 5.35 -5.74
N GLN A 54 9.56 6.25 -4.77
CA GLN A 54 9.97 7.64 -4.99
C GLN A 54 11.39 7.94 -4.49
N CYS A 55 12.05 7.00 -3.81
CA CYS A 55 13.38 7.23 -3.26
C CYS A 55 14.45 7.12 -4.37
N SER A 56 15.15 8.23 -4.62
CA SER A 56 16.21 8.31 -5.63
C SER A 56 17.62 8.18 -5.05
N ASP A 57 17.75 8.00 -3.73
CA ASP A 57 19.01 7.92 -3.02
C ASP A 57 19.17 6.55 -2.33
N ASN A 58 20.13 5.76 -2.79
CA ASN A 58 20.42 4.45 -2.21
C ASN A 58 20.91 4.53 -0.77
N ALA A 59 21.55 5.64 -0.36
CA ALA A 59 22.03 5.82 1.00
C ALA A 59 20.89 5.97 2.02
N ILE A 60 19.74 6.54 1.61
CA ILE A 60 18.55 6.63 2.47
C ILE A 60 17.92 5.24 2.63
N ILE A 61 17.81 4.46 1.54
CA ILE A 61 17.33 3.07 1.61
C ILE A 61 18.24 2.26 2.52
N ARG A 62 19.57 2.34 2.30
CA ARG A 62 20.56 1.65 3.12
C ARG A 62 20.45 2.03 4.59
N TYR A 63 20.30 3.32 4.88
CA TYR A 63 20.10 3.79 6.26
C TYR A 63 18.90 3.10 6.93
N GLY A 64 17.76 2.97 6.23
CA GLY A 64 16.60 2.24 6.74
C GLY A 64 16.90 0.77 7.04
N LEU A 65 17.63 0.10 6.14
CA LEU A 65 18.05 -1.30 6.33
C LEU A 65 18.98 -1.46 7.54
N ASP A 66 19.95 -0.55 7.70
CA ASP A 66 20.88 -0.54 8.85
C ASP A 66 20.14 -0.27 10.19
N GLN A 67 18.92 0.32 10.16
CA GLN A 67 18.04 0.50 11.32
C GLN A 67 17.16 -0.73 11.63
N GLY A 68 17.31 -1.83 10.90
CA GLY A 68 16.62 -3.11 11.11
C GLY A 68 15.39 -3.33 10.23
N ILE A 69 15.11 -2.47 9.25
CA ILE A 69 14.17 -2.79 8.16
C ILE A 69 14.82 -3.89 7.32
N ASN A 70 14.08 -4.98 7.05
CA ASN A 70 14.60 -6.08 6.23
C ASN A 70 13.73 -6.42 5.01
N TYR A 71 12.78 -5.55 4.65
CA TYR A 71 11.92 -5.72 3.48
C TYR A 71 11.95 -4.48 2.61
N VAL A 72 12.20 -4.64 1.30
CA VAL A 72 12.20 -3.54 0.32
C VAL A 72 11.23 -3.86 -0.81
N ASP A 73 10.33 -2.92 -1.10
CA ASP A 73 9.36 -2.98 -2.22
C ASP A 73 9.77 -2.01 -3.34
N THR A 74 9.97 -2.54 -4.54
CA THR A 74 10.27 -1.80 -5.77
C THR A 74 9.41 -2.30 -6.96
N ALA A 75 9.65 -1.84 -8.19
CA ALA A 75 9.02 -2.32 -9.43
C ALA A 75 9.85 -1.98 -10.66
N ASP A 76 9.67 -2.75 -11.74
CA ASP A 76 10.32 -2.55 -13.04
C ASP A 76 9.99 -1.20 -13.71
N CYS A 77 8.83 -0.63 -13.39
CA CYS A 77 8.33 0.63 -13.93
C CYS A 77 8.67 1.86 -13.07
N TYR A 78 9.11 1.70 -11.81
CA TYR A 78 9.35 2.83 -10.92
C TYR A 78 10.50 3.71 -11.42
N MET A 79 10.28 5.03 -11.46
CA MET A 79 11.25 6.02 -11.95
C MET A 79 11.77 5.71 -13.37
N GLY A 80 10.88 5.22 -14.25
CA GLY A 80 11.26 4.81 -15.61
C GLY A 80 12.21 3.61 -15.65
N GLY A 81 12.16 2.73 -14.65
CA GLY A 81 13.00 1.53 -14.50
C GLY A 81 14.35 1.77 -13.81
N ARG A 82 14.58 2.98 -13.24
CA ARG A 82 15.82 3.30 -12.52
C ARG A 82 15.79 2.87 -11.06
N ASN A 83 14.60 2.74 -10.46
CA ASN A 83 14.46 2.49 -9.02
C ASN A 83 15.07 1.15 -8.60
N GLU A 84 14.92 0.09 -9.40
CA GLU A 84 15.54 -1.20 -9.10
C GLU A 84 17.08 -1.13 -9.04
N LYS A 85 17.72 -0.27 -9.88
CA LYS A 85 19.19 -0.06 -9.81
C LYS A 85 19.59 0.61 -8.50
N ILE A 86 18.79 1.57 -8.02
CA ILE A 86 19.01 2.27 -6.76
C ILE A 86 18.87 1.28 -5.57
N VAL A 87 17.82 0.45 -5.61
CA VAL A 87 17.64 -0.61 -4.60
C VAL A 87 18.79 -1.61 -4.65
N GLY A 88 19.21 -2.06 -5.84
CA GLY A 88 20.35 -2.97 -6.01
C GLY A 88 21.66 -2.42 -5.42
N GLN A 89 21.89 -1.10 -5.54
CA GLN A 89 23.02 -0.44 -4.87
C GLN A 89 22.88 -0.44 -3.34
N ALA A 90 21.67 -0.17 -2.83
CA ALA A 90 21.42 -0.10 -1.40
C ALA A 90 21.62 -1.45 -0.69
N ILE A 91 21.27 -2.57 -1.35
CA ILE A 91 21.37 -3.92 -0.78
C ILE A 91 22.74 -4.60 -1.03
N SER A 92 23.64 -3.92 -1.75
CA SER A 92 24.96 -4.47 -2.06
C SER A 92 25.70 -4.85 -0.76
N GLY A 93 26.21 -6.09 -0.72
CA GLY A 93 26.91 -6.66 0.43
C GLY A 93 26.00 -7.15 1.57
N ILE A 94 24.68 -6.96 1.49
CA ILE A 94 23.73 -7.40 2.53
C ILE A 94 22.50 -8.14 1.95
N ARG A 95 22.57 -8.62 0.69
CA ARG A 95 21.45 -9.25 -0.03
C ARG A 95 20.71 -10.31 0.79
N ASP A 96 21.43 -11.16 1.46
CA ASP A 96 20.88 -12.31 2.20
C ASP A 96 20.12 -11.91 3.47
N SER A 97 20.30 -10.70 3.94
CA SER A 97 19.59 -10.16 5.10
C SER A 97 18.34 -9.36 4.73
N VAL A 98 18.05 -9.21 3.42
CA VAL A 98 16.96 -8.36 2.93
C VAL A 98 15.99 -9.15 2.07
N VAL A 99 14.70 -9.09 2.39
CA VAL A 99 13.61 -9.61 1.55
C VAL A 99 13.30 -8.57 0.47
N ILE A 100 13.45 -8.97 -0.80
CA ILE A 100 13.23 -8.09 -1.95
C ILE A 100 11.95 -8.48 -2.66
N ALA A 101 11.04 -7.52 -2.80
CA ALA A 101 9.86 -7.61 -3.63
C ALA A 101 9.96 -6.66 -4.83
N THR A 102 9.77 -7.18 -6.04
CA THR A 102 9.61 -6.36 -7.24
C THR A 102 8.35 -6.76 -8.00
N LYS A 103 8.01 -6.02 -9.06
CA LYS A 103 6.72 -6.16 -9.75
C LYS A 103 6.90 -6.24 -11.26
N VAL A 104 5.98 -6.97 -11.89
CA VAL A 104 5.85 -7.06 -13.35
C VAL A 104 4.37 -6.90 -13.73
N HIS A 105 4.11 -6.18 -14.83
CA HIS A 105 2.74 -6.07 -15.36
C HIS A 105 2.32 -7.34 -16.10
N ILE A 106 1.03 -7.71 -15.98
CA ILE A 106 0.44 -8.78 -16.79
C ILE A 106 0.61 -8.47 -18.27
N SER A 107 1.15 -9.43 -18.99
CA SER A 107 1.33 -9.39 -20.45
C SER A 107 1.61 -10.79 -20.98
N LYS A 108 1.85 -10.92 -22.29
CA LYS A 108 2.32 -12.19 -22.86
C LYS A 108 3.57 -12.69 -22.11
N GLU A 109 3.66 -13.99 -21.86
CA GLU A 109 4.75 -14.62 -21.10
C GLU A 109 6.14 -14.12 -21.53
N SER A 110 6.41 -14.06 -22.85
CA SER A 110 7.70 -13.60 -23.38
C SER A 110 8.06 -12.17 -22.94
N LYS A 111 7.06 -11.28 -22.75
CA LYS A 111 7.25 -9.92 -22.25
C LYS A 111 7.49 -9.93 -20.76
N MET A 112 6.72 -10.73 -20.01
CA MET A 112 6.90 -10.89 -18.55
C MET A 112 8.32 -11.43 -18.27
N ARG A 113 8.78 -12.45 -18.97
CA ARG A 113 10.15 -12.99 -18.85
C ARG A 113 11.22 -11.94 -19.09
N ARG A 114 11.05 -11.09 -20.13
CA ARG A 114 12.01 -9.99 -20.39
C ARG A 114 12.03 -8.98 -19.26
N SER A 115 10.86 -8.61 -18.72
CA SER A 115 10.77 -7.71 -17.56
C SER A 115 11.46 -8.31 -16.32
N VAL A 116 11.16 -9.56 -15.98
CA VAL A 116 11.80 -10.25 -14.85
C VAL A 116 13.32 -10.32 -15.03
N LYS A 117 13.81 -10.70 -16.21
CA LYS A 117 15.27 -10.71 -16.51
C LYS A 117 15.90 -9.33 -16.32
N LYS A 118 15.22 -8.28 -16.79
CA LYS A 118 15.67 -6.88 -16.62
C LYS A 118 15.70 -6.47 -15.16
N SER A 119 14.67 -6.84 -14.37
CA SER A 119 14.60 -6.56 -12.93
C SER A 119 15.75 -7.19 -12.19
N LEU A 120 16.03 -8.48 -12.40
CA LEU A 120 17.15 -9.18 -11.77
C LEU A 120 18.49 -8.52 -12.11
N ALA A 121 18.71 -8.18 -13.38
CA ALA A 121 19.93 -7.48 -13.81
C ALA A 121 20.04 -6.07 -13.18
N SER A 122 18.93 -5.34 -13.06
CA SER A 122 18.90 -4.00 -12.45
C SER A 122 19.18 -4.06 -10.94
N LEU A 123 18.61 -5.02 -10.26
CA LEU A 123 18.82 -5.28 -8.82
C LEU A 123 20.20 -5.90 -8.54
N LYS A 124 20.88 -6.44 -9.56
CA LYS A 124 22.14 -7.20 -9.46
C LYS A 124 22.01 -8.43 -8.55
N VAL A 125 20.94 -9.19 -8.73
CA VAL A 125 20.65 -10.41 -7.99
C VAL A 125 20.26 -11.54 -8.93
N ASP A 126 20.50 -12.78 -8.55
CA ASP A 126 20.10 -13.96 -9.32
C ASP A 126 18.61 -14.28 -9.17
N LYS A 127 18.04 -13.95 -8.00
CA LYS A 127 16.63 -14.13 -7.67
C LYS A 127 16.13 -13.04 -6.71
N VAL A 128 14.82 -12.76 -6.76
CA VAL A 128 14.11 -12.00 -5.73
C VAL A 128 13.29 -12.91 -4.84
N ASP A 129 12.89 -12.43 -3.67
CA ASP A 129 12.08 -13.22 -2.74
C ASP A 129 10.62 -13.23 -3.18
N LEU A 130 10.04 -12.06 -3.51
CA LEU A 130 8.67 -11.95 -4.02
C LEU A 130 8.65 -11.31 -5.42
N MET A 131 7.99 -11.99 -6.36
CA MET A 131 7.60 -11.41 -7.66
C MET A 131 6.11 -11.13 -7.64
N GLN A 132 5.74 -9.86 -7.79
CA GLN A 132 4.36 -9.40 -7.69
C GLN A 132 3.78 -9.06 -9.07
N LEU A 133 2.57 -9.53 -9.37
CA LEU A 133 1.79 -9.04 -10.50
C LEU A 133 1.22 -7.66 -10.17
N HIS A 134 1.52 -6.67 -11.01
CA HIS A 134 1.26 -5.26 -10.69
C HIS A 134 -0.17 -4.84 -11.03
N GLY A 135 -0.93 -4.35 -10.05
CA GLY A 135 -2.19 -3.64 -10.27
C GLY A 135 -3.38 -4.53 -10.59
N MET A 136 -3.52 -5.66 -9.93
CA MET A 136 -4.69 -6.53 -10.06
C MET A 136 -5.94 -5.86 -9.51
N SER A 137 -7.07 -6.02 -10.21
CA SER A 137 -8.34 -5.38 -9.86
C SER A 137 -9.56 -6.26 -10.07
N SER A 138 -9.40 -7.48 -10.58
CA SER A 138 -10.53 -8.39 -10.81
C SER A 138 -10.17 -9.85 -10.50
N ARG A 139 -11.21 -10.65 -10.26
CA ARG A 139 -11.11 -12.09 -10.04
C ARG A 139 -10.49 -12.79 -11.27
N GLU A 140 -10.93 -12.41 -12.47
CA GLU A 140 -10.48 -12.99 -13.74
C GLU A 140 -8.96 -12.87 -13.91
N GLN A 141 -8.39 -11.75 -13.49
CA GLN A 141 -6.95 -11.55 -13.52
C GLN A 141 -6.23 -12.48 -12.53
N ILE A 142 -6.82 -12.73 -11.35
CA ILE A 142 -6.23 -13.59 -10.31
C ILE A 142 -6.24 -15.06 -10.74
N VAL A 143 -7.37 -15.56 -11.25
CA VAL A 143 -7.54 -16.98 -11.59
C VAL A 143 -7.07 -17.34 -13.01
N ASN A 144 -6.42 -16.41 -13.73
CA ASN A 144 -5.96 -16.62 -15.10
C ASN A 144 -4.84 -17.68 -15.14
N LYS A 145 -5.16 -18.85 -15.69
CA LYS A 145 -4.27 -20.01 -15.69
C LYS A 145 -3.04 -19.83 -16.55
N ASP A 146 -3.12 -19.07 -17.65
CA ASP A 146 -1.95 -18.79 -18.51
C ASP A 146 -0.92 -17.92 -17.77
N ILE A 147 -1.41 -16.91 -17.04
CA ILE A 147 -0.55 -16.05 -16.21
C ILE A 147 0.04 -16.84 -15.03
N GLN A 148 -0.77 -17.65 -14.35
CA GLN A 148 -0.28 -18.51 -13.27
C GLN A 148 0.77 -19.50 -13.78
N GLN A 149 0.56 -20.10 -14.96
CA GLN A 149 1.53 -21.03 -15.57
C GLN A 149 2.84 -20.30 -15.92
N ALA A 150 2.77 -19.09 -16.48
CA ALA A 150 3.96 -18.28 -16.75
C ALA A 150 4.72 -17.93 -15.46
N MET A 151 4.02 -17.56 -14.40
CA MET A 151 4.61 -17.30 -13.08
C MET A 151 5.24 -18.57 -12.51
N LYS A 152 4.51 -19.70 -12.56
CA LYS A 152 5.02 -20.99 -12.07
C LYS A 152 6.31 -21.37 -12.78
N THR A 153 6.36 -21.30 -14.11
CA THR A 153 7.54 -21.65 -14.88
C THR A 153 8.76 -20.79 -14.49
N MET A 154 8.59 -19.48 -14.34
CA MET A 154 9.68 -18.60 -13.89
C MET A 154 10.10 -18.85 -12.44
N LYS A 155 9.17 -19.28 -11.57
CA LYS A 155 9.46 -19.70 -10.19
C LYS A 155 10.28 -20.99 -10.19
N ASP A 156 9.89 -21.99 -10.98
CA ASP A 156 10.59 -23.26 -11.12
C ASP A 156 12.02 -23.07 -11.71
N GLU A 157 12.21 -22.05 -12.55
CA GLU A 157 13.52 -21.61 -13.04
C GLU A 157 14.35 -20.85 -12.00
N GLY A 158 13.86 -20.67 -10.77
CA GLY A 158 14.56 -20.00 -9.67
C GLY A 158 14.67 -18.49 -9.81
N LYS A 159 13.81 -17.83 -10.62
CA LYS A 159 13.85 -16.37 -10.77
C LYS A 159 13.31 -15.63 -9.56
N PHE A 160 12.44 -16.25 -8.83
CA PHE A 160 11.89 -15.74 -7.56
C PHE A 160 11.41 -16.91 -6.66
N GLN A 161 11.20 -16.63 -5.39
CA GLN A 161 10.81 -17.64 -4.42
C GLN A 161 9.30 -17.73 -4.23
N PHE A 162 8.60 -16.59 -4.16
CA PHE A 162 7.17 -16.53 -3.90
C PHE A 162 6.46 -15.66 -4.94
N ALA A 163 5.26 -16.10 -5.35
CA ALA A 163 4.39 -15.35 -6.25
C ALA A 163 3.42 -14.48 -5.43
N ALA A 164 3.26 -13.22 -5.82
CA ALA A 164 2.36 -12.30 -5.14
C ALA A 164 1.60 -11.40 -6.13
N VAL A 165 0.64 -10.65 -5.64
CA VAL A 165 -0.11 -9.66 -6.42
C VAL A 165 -0.16 -8.32 -5.70
N THR A 166 -0.44 -7.23 -6.45
CA THR A 166 -0.69 -5.91 -5.86
C THR A 166 -2.05 -5.39 -6.27
N THR A 167 -2.75 -4.71 -5.37
CA THR A 167 -4.05 -4.11 -5.67
C THR A 167 -4.25 -2.74 -5.05
N HIS A 168 -4.85 -1.81 -5.85
CA HIS A 168 -5.28 -0.47 -5.41
C HIS A 168 -6.80 -0.31 -5.48
N SER A 169 -7.49 -1.23 -6.17
CA SER A 169 -8.93 -1.18 -6.41
C SER A 169 -9.56 -2.57 -6.30
N ASN A 170 -10.85 -2.62 -5.96
CA ASN A 170 -11.58 -3.88 -5.74
C ASN A 170 -10.85 -4.85 -4.76
N GLN A 171 -10.21 -4.27 -3.75
CA GLN A 171 -9.31 -4.99 -2.85
C GLN A 171 -9.96 -6.21 -2.21
N VAL A 172 -11.25 -6.09 -1.78
CA VAL A 172 -12.01 -7.20 -1.18
C VAL A 172 -12.11 -8.35 -2.18
N LYS A 173 -12.60 -8.08 -3.40
CA LYS A 173 -12.76 -9.09 -4.48
C LYS A 173 -11.42 -9.75 -4.86
N VAL A 174 -10.33 -8.98 -4.85
CA VAL A 174 -8.97 -9.50 -5.12
C VAL A 174 -8.49 -10.40 -3.98
N LEU A 175 -8.68 -10.00 -2.72
CA LEU A 175 -8.31 -10.80 -1.54
C LEU A 175 -9.09 -12.11 -1.49
N GLU A 176 -10.40 -12.07 -1.69
CA GLU A 176 -11.27 -13.25 -1.79
C GLU A 176 -10.78 -14.21 -2.90
N ALA A 177 -10.54 -13.67 -4.11
CA ALA A 177 -10.06 -14.48 -5.22
C ALA A 177 -8.69 -15.11 -4.97
N VAL A 178 -7.75 -14.39 -4.35
CA VAL A 178 -6.42 -14.92 -3.97
C VAL A 178 -6.56 -16.02 -2.92
N THR A 179 -7.44 -15.84 -1.95
CA THR A 179 -7.67 -16.80 -0.86
C THR A 179 -8.27 -18.09 -1.39
N GLU A 180 -9.28 -18.00 -2.26
CA GLU A 180 -9.96 -19.15 -2.84
C GLU A 180 -9.11 -19.91 -3.87
N ASP A 181 -8.38 -19.19 -4.74
CA ASP A 181 -7.53 -19.82 -5.78
C ASP A 181 -6.26 -20.47 -5.20
N GLY A 182 -5.68 -19.89 -4.14
CA GLY A 182 -4.56 -20.44 -3.40
C GLY A 182 -3.19 -20.40 -4.09
N PHE A 183 -3.08 -19.88 -5.32
CA PHE A 183 -1.83 -19.81 -6.08
C PHE A 183 -0.82 -18.78 -5.54
N TYR A 184 -1.29 -17.59 -5.17
CA TYR A 184 -0.42 -16.49 -4.72
C TYR A 184 -0.13 -16.58 -3.23
N ASP A 185 1.14 -16.37 -2.87
CA ASP A 185 1.64 -16.47 -1.50
C ASP A 185 1.39 -15.20 -0.67
N ALA A 186 1.29 -14.03 -1.34
CA ALA A 186 1.11 -12.74 -0.67
C ALA A 186 0.34 -11.72 -1.52
N VAL A 187 -0.21 -10.69 -0.85
CA VAL A 187 -0.89 -9.55 -1.46
C VAL A 187 -0.34 -8.25 -0.90
N LEU A 188 0.11 -7.35 -1.77
CA LEU A 188 0.38 -5.95 -1.45
C LEU A 188 -0.90 -5.14 -1.71
N VAL A 189 -1.58 -4.74 -0.65
CA VAL A 189 -2.90 -4.11 -0.68
C VAL A 189 -2.87 -2.66 -0.24
N ALA A 190 -3.58 -1.77 -0.99
CA ALA A 190 -3.78 -0.40 -0.56
C ALA A 190 -4.79 -0.37 0.60
N VAL A 191 -4.33 0.02 1.79
CA VAL A 191 -5.13 0.09 3.01
C VAL A 191 -4.63 1.20 3.93
N ASN A 192 -5.56 1.91 4.56
CA ASN A 192 -5.26 3.01 5.46
C ASN A 192 -6.39 3.18 6.51
N PHE A 193 -6.24 4.14 7.43
CA PHE A 193 -7.20 4.39 8.50
C PHE A 193 -8.59 4.87 8.02
N ARG A 194 -8.76 5.21 6.74
CA ARG A 194 -10.03 5.59 6.10
C ARG A 194 -10.65 4.45 5.29
N SER A 195 -10.01 3.30 5.24
CA SER A 195 -10.51 2.12 4.54
C SER A 195 -11.79 1.59 5.18
N PRO A 196 -12.75 1.05 4.39
CA PRO A 196 -13.99 0.54 4.92
C PRO A 196 -13.76 -0.71 5.80
N PRO A 197 -14.61 -0.97 6.80
CA PRO A 197 -14.48 -2.14 7.69
C PRO A 197 -14.41 -3.47 6.94
N GLY A 198 -15.18 -3.64 5.86
CA GLY A 198 -15.17 -4.86 5.03
C GLY A 198 -13.80 -5.20 4.45
N LEU A 199 -12.95 -4.20 4.16
CA LEU A 199 -11.60 -4.47 3.71
C LEU A 199 -10.72 -5.08 4.82
N PHE A 200 -10.87 -4.62 6.07
CA PHE A 200 -10.11 -5.19 7.19
C PHE A 200 -10.55 -6.62 7.50
N ASN A 201 -11.85 -6.94 7.33
CA ASN A 201 -12.35 -8.32 7.45
C ASN A 201 -11.74 -9.22 6.37
N ALA A 202 -11.77 -8.82 5.10
CA ALA A 202 -11.18 -9.58 4.00
C ALA A 202 -9.65 -9.76 4.16
N ILE A 203 -8.94 -8.75 4.68
CA ILE A 203 -7.51 -8.84 5.04
C ILE A 203 -7.30 -9.90 6.11
N LYS A 204 -8.11 -9.90 7.17
CA LYS A 204 -7.99 -10.89 8.24
C LYS A 204 -8.26 -12.30 7.75
N GLU A 205 -9.32 -12.50 6.97
CA GLU A 205 -9.69 -13.79 6.39
C GLU A 205 -8.58 -14.33 5.48
N ALA A 206 -8.03 -13.50 4.60
CA ALA A 206 -6.90 -13.89 3.75
C ALA A 206 -5.65 -14.26 4.58
N ALA A 207 -5.35 -13.50 5.63
CA ALA A 207 -4.23 -13.79 6.51
C ALA A 207 -4.43 -15.10 7.29
N ASP A 208 -5.64 -15.34 7.81
CA ASP A 208 -6.01 -16.60 8.50
C ASP A 208 -5.89 -17.80 7.56
N ALA A 209 -6.13 -17.61 6.26
CA ALA A 209 -5.90 -18.62 5.22
C ALA A 209 -4.41 -18.75 4.82
N GLY A 210 -3.50 -18.05 5.49
CA GLY A 210 -2.06 -18.12 5.27
C GLY A 210 -1.51 -17.19 4.18
N VAL A 211 -2.32 -16.28 3.62
CA VAL A 211 -1.83 -15.28 2.65
C VAL A 211 -1.01 -14.20 3.38
N GLY A 212 0.19 -13.91 2.89
CA GLY A 212 1.01 -12.82 3.40
C GLY A 212 0.41 -11.45 3.02
N ILE A 213 0.09 -10.59 4.00
CA ILE A 213 -0.51 -9.28 3.74
C ILE A 213 0.50 -8.16 3.98
N ILE A 214 0.74 -7.38 2.93
CA ILE A 214 1.63 -6.24 2.90
C ILE A 214 0.79 -4.99 2.67
N ALA A 215 0.86 -4.00 3.55
CA ALA A 215 0.07 -2.78 3.47
C ALA A 215 0.82 -1.67 2.75
N MET A 216 0.21 -1.07 1.71
CA MET A 216 0.69 0.16 1.07
C MET A 216 -0.34 1.29 1.20
N LYS A 217 0.06 2.53 0.90
CA LYS A 217 -0.79 3.74 1.02
C LYS A 217 -1.29 3.99 2.45
N THR A 218 -0.57 3.50 3.43
CA THR A 218 -0.95 3.45 4.84
C THR A 218 -1.18 4.81 5.48
N GLN A 219 -0.45 5.84 5.03
CA GLN A 219 -0.53 7.21 5.52
C GLN A 219 -1.58 8.06 4.77
N ASN A 220 -2.18 7.51 3.72
CA ASN A 220 -3.28 8.08 2.92
C ASN A 220 -3.03 9.47 2.33
N GLY A 221 -1.82 9.78 1.95
CA GLY A 221 -1.49 11.03 1.27
C GLY A 221 -0.08 11.48 1.55
N GLY A 222 0.35 12.51 0.87
CA GLY A 222 1.59 13.24 1.08
C GLY A 222 1.33 14.70 1.40
N TYR A 223 0.11 15.03 1.84
CA TYR A 223 -0.26 16.39 2.20
C TYR A 223 0.60 16.85 3.38
N LYS A 224 1.23 18.02 3.22
CA LYS A 224 2.11 18.57 4.26
C LYS A 224 1.27 18.94 5.48
N ASP A 225 1.64 18.37 6.61
CA ASP A 225 1.13 18.81 7.90
C ASP A 225 1.79 20.13 8.32
N LYS A 226 1.03 20.93 9.03
CA LYS A 226 1.58 21.99 9.86
C LYS A 226 2.37 21.32 10.99
N ASP A 227 3.49 21.90 11.37
CA ASP A 227 4.35 21.38 12.44
C ASP A 227 3.53 21.01 13.69
N VAL A 228 3.47 19.71 13.97
CA VAL A 228 2.86 19.18 15.19
C VAL A 228 3.99 18.68 16.07
N PRO A 229 4.15 19.16 17.32
CA PRO A 229 5.34 18.91 18.13
C PRO A 229 5.58 17.43 18.50
N ASP A 230 4.49 16.64 18.60
CA ASP A 230 4.54 15.21 18.95
C ASP A 230 4.20 14.35 17.75
N LEU A 231 3.84 13.09 17.92
CA LEU A 231 3.51 12.14 16.87
C LEU A 231 2.69 12.76 15.72
N THR A 232 3.20 12.73 14.50
CA THR A 232 2.50 13.28 13.33
C THR A 232 1.27 12.44 12.97
N PRO A 233 0.25 12.99 12.28
CA PRO A 233 -0.87 12.20 11.75
C PRO A 233 -0.42 11.03 10.88
N HIS A 234 0.70 11.16 10.16
CA HIS A 234 1.29 10.10 9.34
C HIS A 234 1.80 8.92 10.18
N GLN A 235 2.42 9.21 11.32
CA GLN A 235 2.87 8.19 12.28
C GLN A 235 1.68 7.47 12.91
N ALA A 236 0.64 8.21 13.32
CA ALA A 236 -0.59 7.63 13.85
C ALA A 236 -1.30 6.75 12.80
N ALA A 237 -1.36 7.18 11.53
CA ALA A 237 -1.93 6.42 10.42
C ALA A 237 -1.15 5.11 10.14
N LEU A 238 0.19 5.17 10.14
CA LEU A 238 1.03 3.99 9.97
C LEU A 238 0.81 3.00 11.11
N ARG A 239 0.83 3.46 12.35
CA ARG A 239 0.58 2.64 13.55
C ARG A 239 -0.80 2.02 13.53
N PHE A 240 -1.83 2.79 13.21
CA PHE A 240 -3.19 2.27 13.06
C PHE A 240 -3.24 1.07 12.12
N VAL A 241 -2.55 1.12 10.97
CA VAL A 241 -2.57 0.05 9.98
C VAL A 241 -1.82 -1.17 10.47
N VAL A 242 -0.58 -1.02 10.98
CA VAL A 242 0.24 -2.19 11.38
C VAL A 242 -0.31 -2.91 12.61
N GLU A 243 -1.15 -2.25 13.40
CA GLU A 243 -1.85 -2.86 14.54
C GLU A 243 -3.13 -3.62 14.14
N ARG A 244 -3.57 -3.54 12.87
CA ARG A 244 -4.76 -4.29 12.42
C ARG A 244 -4.45 -5.78 12.29
N PRO A 245 -5.39 -6.65 12.76
CA PRO A 245 -5.27 -8.09 12.58
C PRO A 245 -5.09 -8.46 11.10
N GLY A 246 -4.20 -9.40 10.84
CA GLY A 246 -3.92 -9.90 9.49
C GLY A 246 -2.87 -9.10 8.72
N ILE A 247 -2.50 -7.88 9.11
CA ILE A 247 -1.43 -7.13 8.45
C ILE A 247 -0.07 -7.58 8.98
N HIS A 248 0.83 -8.02 8.10
CA HIS A 248 2.16 -8.51 8.47
C HIS A 248 3.18 -7.38 8.49
N LEU A 249 3.17 -6.49 7.49
CA LEU A 249 4.04 -5.32 7.43
C LEU A 249 3.38 -4.19 6.62
N ALA A 250 3.93 -2.98 6.77
CA ALA A 250 3.58 -1.82 5.96
C ALA A 250 4.81 -1.30 5.22
N VAL A 251 4.62 -0.81 3.97
CA VAL A 251 5.69 -0.27 3.12
C VAL A 251 5.45 1.21 2.76
N PRO A 252 5.55 2.14 3.73
CA PRO A 252 5.47 3.56 3.44
C PRO A 252 6.65 4.01 2.58
N GLY A 253 6.44 5.05 1.76
CA GLY A 253 7.53 5.74 1.06
C GLY A 253 8.35 6.58 2.04
N MET A 254 9.67 6.51 1.95
CA MET A 254 10.60 7.30 2.79
C MET A 254 11.65 7.95 1.90
N LEU A 255 11.73 9.28 1.91
CA LEU A 255 12.56 10.07 0.99
C LEU A 255 13.71 10.78 1.69
N SER A 256 13.79 10.68 3.01
CA SER A 256 14.85 11.26 3.84
C SER A 256 15.09 10.40 5.07
N LYS A 257 16.26 10.55 5.69
CA LYS A 257 16.58 9.90 6.98
C LYS A 257 15.54 10.30 8.05
N LYS A 258 15.11 11.56 8.08
CA LYS A 258 14.06 12.04 8.98
C LYS A 258 12.77 11.22 8.84
N MET A 259 12.30 10.97 7.61
CA MET A 259 11.10 10.15 7.39
C MET A 259 11.31 8.68 7.82
N VAL A 260 12.52 8.14 7.66
CA VAL A 260 12.85 6.81 8.18
C VAL A 260 12.73 6.81 9.70
N ASP A 261 13.35 7.78 10.38
CA ASP A 261 13.34 7.88 11.85
C ASP A 261 11.93 8.09 12.40
N GLU A 262 11.11 8.94 11.76
CA GLU A 262 9.70 9.16 12.12
C GLU A 262 8.88 7.86 12.02
N ASN A 263 9.03 7.08 10.94
CA ASN A 263 8.32 5.82 10.78
C ASN A 263 8.84 4.74 11.74
N LEU A 264 10.14 4.70 12.02
CA LEU A 264 10.72 3.82 13.04
C LEU A 264 10.17 4.14 14.43
N HIS A 265 10.09 5.43 14.77
CA HIS A 265 9.51 5.88 16.04
C HIS A 265 8.03 5.44 16.14
N ALA A 266 7.24 5.61 15.08
CA ALA A 266 5.87 5.16 15.04
C ALA A 266 5.70 3.65 15.34
N ILE A 267 6.64 2.81 14.89
CA ILE A 267 6.58 1.35 15.07
C ILE A 267 7.10 0.91 16.45
N ARG A 268 8.07 1.63 17.01
CA ARG A 268 8.68 1.29 18.30
C ARG A 268 7.85 1.72 19.50
N GLU A 269 7.00 2.73 19.31
CA GLU A 269 6.11 3.25 20.35
C GLU A 269 4.72 2.60 20.26
N LYS A 270 4.07 2.43 21.41
CA LYS A 270 2.68 1.93 21.46
C LYS A 270 1.69 3.03 21.11
N GLY A 271 0.65 2.67 20.36
CA GLY A 271 -0.49 3.54 20.09
C GLY A 271 -1.21 3.97 21.38
N ASN A 272 -1.79 5.16 21.37
CA ASN A 272 -2.54 5.71 22.49
C ASN A 272 -3.84 6.38 21.99
N LEU A 273 -4.68 6.80 22.94
CA LEU A 273 -5.96 7.45 22.61
C LEU A 273 -5.79 8.74 21.81
N THR A 274 -4.69 9.46 22.04
CA THR A 274 -4.38 10.70 21.31
C THR A 274 -4.18 10.43 19.81
N ASP A 275 -3.65 9.26 19.43
CA ASP A 275 -3.51 8.88 18.01
C ASP A 275 -4.87 8.79 17.31
N LEU A 276 -5.89 8.25 17.99
CA LEU A 276 -7.25 8.16 17.43
C LEU A 276 -7.86 9.55 17.21
N LEU A 277 -7.66 10.49 18.14
CA LEU A 277 -8.12 11.86 18.00
C LEU A 277 -7.39 12.58 16.86
N ARG A 278 -6.08 12.36 16.70
CA ARG A 278 -5.30 12.90 15.57
C ARG A 278 -5.79 12.37 14.25
N LEU A 279 -6.08 11.07 14.17
CA LEU A 279 -6.61 10.45 12.95
C LEU A 279 -8.00 10.98 12.59
N ASP A 280 -8.83 11.30 13.57
CA ASP A 280 -10.15 11.87 13.31
C ASP A 280 -10.05 13.30 12.74
N ASN A 281 -9.18 14.14 13.32
CA ASN A 281 -8.87 15.45 12.77
C ASN A 281 -8.29 15.35 11.35
N TYR A 282 -7.33 14.47 11.14
CA TYR A 282 -6.70 14.25 9.84
C TYR A 282 -7.69 13.71 8.80
N ARG A 283 -8.65 12.91 9.19
CA ARG A 283 -9.77 12.47 8.32
C ARG A 283 -10.54 13.67 7.77
N GLY A 284 -10.84 14.66 8.63
CA GLY A 284 -11.49 15.91 8.21
C GLY A 284 -10.66 16.69 7.19
N GLU A 285 -9.37 16.84 7.43
CA GLU A 285 -8.45 17.56 6.53
C GLU A 285 -8.32 16.90 5.14
N LEU A 286 -8.40 15.58 5.07
CA LEU A 286 -8.32 14.80 3.84
C LEU A 286 -9.65 14.70 3.08
N SER A 287 -10.77 15.11 3.69
CA SER A 287 -12.09 15.08 3.04
C SER A 287 -12.10 15.95 1.80
N GLY A 288 -12.66 15.45 0.70
CA GLY A 288 -12.66 16.14 -0.60
C GLY A 288 -11.32 16.17 -1.34
N LYS A 289 -10.21 15.76 -0.71
CA LYS A 289 -8.84 15.89 -1.26
C LYS A 289 -8.18 14.55 -1.57
N ALA A 290 -8.25 13.59 -0.66
CA ALA A 290 -7.51 12.35 -0.78
C ALA A 290 -8.42 11.13 -0.97
N CYS A 291 -8.09 10.27 -1.93
CA CYS A 291 -8.76 8.99 -2.15
C CYS A 291 -8.44 8.02 -1.01
N SER A 292 -9.47 7.40 -0.41
CA SER A 292 -9.29 6.35 0.60
C SER A 292 -9.08 4.96 0.00
N PHE A 293 -9.13 4.82 -1.32
CA PHE A 293 -9.04 3.55 -2.06
C PHE A 293 -10.20 2.58 -1.75
N CYS A 294 -11.39 3.09 -1.44
CA CYS A 294 -12.56 2.28 -1.07
C CYS A 294 -13.26 1.56 -2.23
N SER A 295 -12.90 1.85 -3.46
CA SER A 295 -13.45 1.28 -4.71
C SER A 295 -14.94 1.58 -5.01
N SER A 296 -15.67 2.30 -4.15
CA SER A 296 -17.11 2.57 -4.37
C SER A 296 -17.43 3.30 -5.69
N CYS A 297 -16.47 4.01 -6.27
CA CYS A 297 -16.62 4.67 -7.56
C CYS A 297 -16.59 3.69 -8.76
N MET A 298 -16.06 2.48 -8.60
CA MET A 298 -15.94 1.49 -9.68
C MET A 298 -17.30 1.00 -10.13
N GLU A 299 -18.20 0.76 -9.19
CA GLU A 299 -19.56 0.24 -9.47
C GLU A 299 -20.53 1.32 -9.95
N GLN A 300 -20.23 2.60 -9.69
CA GLN A 300 -21.09 3.73 -10.06
C GLN A 300 -20.76 4.30 -11.45
N CYS A 301 -19.58 4.01 -11.99
CA CYS A 301 -19.12 4.58 -13.26
C CYS A 301 -19.72 3.83 -14.44
N HIS A 302 -20.57 4.47 -15.25
CA HIS A 302 -21.18 3.86 -16.45
C HIS A 302 -20.16 3.54 -17.55
N GLU A 303 -18.99 4.23 -17.56
CA GLU A 303 -17.88 3.94 -18.46
C GLU A 303 -16.97 2.80 -17.95
N GLY A 304 -17.26 2.23 -16.76
CA GLY A 304 -16.48 1.15 -16.18
C GLY A 304 -15.04 1.52 -15.75
N ILE A 305 -14.68 2.81 -15.84
CA ILE A 305 -13.29 3.28 -15.56
C ILE A 305 -13.01 3.35 -14.06
N GLY A 306 -14.02 3.79 -13.28
CA GLY A 306 -13.85 4.13 -11.87
C GLY A 306 -12.94 5.34 -11.64
N GLY A 307 -13.20 6.09 -10.58
CA GLY A 307 -12.45 7.33 -10.29
C GLY A 307 -11.08 7.12 -9.64
N ILE A 308 -10.73 5.89 -9.19
CA ILE A 308 -9.55 5.65 -8.34
C ILE A 308 -8.26 6.07 -9.02
N ASP A 309 -8.01 5.60 -10.24
CA ASP A 309 -6.77 5.87 -10.96
C ASP A 309 -6.66 7.34 -11.32
N VAL A 310 -7.76 7.95 -11.73
CA VAL A 310 -7.83 9.38 -12.09
C VAL A 310 -7.54 10.27 -10.88
N VAL A 311 -8.21 10.00 -9.75
CA VAL A 311 -8.00 10.74 -8.50
C VAL A 311 -6.58 10.51 -7.97
N ARG A 312 -6.02 9.31 -8.13
CA ARG A 312 -4.64 8.99 -7.73
C ARG A 312 -3.62 9.84 -8.49
N ILE A 313 -3.82 10.07 -9.80
CA ILE A 313 -2.93 10.94 -10.58
C ILE A 313 -3.01 12.39 -10.09
N ALA A 314 -4.22 12.92 -9.86
CA ALA A 314 -4.39 14.23 -9.25
C ALA A 314 -3.71 14.34 -7.87
N MET A 315 -3.87 13.32 -7.01
CA MET A 315 -3.18 13.25 -5.71
C MET A 315 -1.65 13.30 -5.83
N TYR A 316 -1.07 12.63 -6.82
CA TYR A 316 0.39 12.67 -7.02
C TYR A 316 0.87 14.07 -7.41
N GLY A 317 0.12 14.76 -8.29
CA GLY A 317 0.48 16.11 -8.71
C GLY A 317 0.32 17.15 -7.61
N GLU A 318 -0.79 17.15 -6.89
CA GLU A 318 -1.14 18.16 -5.91
C GLU A 318 -0.83 17.74 -4.47
N GLY A 319 -1.28 16.56 -4.05
CA GLY A 319 -1.11 16.09 -2.68
C GLY A 319 0.35 15.77 -2.34
N TYR A 320 1.04 15.06 -3.23
CA TYR A 320 2.47 14.74 -3.06
C TYR A 320 3.39 15.82 -3.62
N ASN A 321 2.83 16.82 -4.34
CA ASN A 321 3.58 17.84 -5.05
C ASN A 321 4.66 17.24 -5.99
N ASP A 322 4.34 16.09 -6.61
CA ASP A 322 5.24 15.37 -7.52
C ASP A 322 4.61 15.22 -8.91
N ARG A 323 4.73 16.29 -9.71
CA ARG A 323 4.24 16.31 -11.10
C ARG A 323 4.93 15.26 -11.98
N ARG A 324 6.19 14.92 -11.68
CA ARG A 324 6.91 13.88 -12.41
C ARG A 324 6.27 12.53 -12.18
N LEU A 325 6.01 12.16 -10.92
CA LEU A 325 5.31 10.92 -10.57
C LEU A 325 3.91 10.88 -11.19
N ALA A 326 3.16 11.99 -11.15
CA ALA A 326 1.84 12.09 -11.76
C ALA A 326 1.90 11.78 -13.27
N ARG A 327 2.88 12.32 -14.01
CA ARG A 327 3.07 12.05 -15.44
C ARG A 327 3.50 10.60 -15.71
N GLU A 328 4.48 10.08 -14.97
CA GLU A 328 4.96 8.71 -15.13
C GLU A 328 3.80 7.71 -14.92
N ARG A 329 3.01 7.89 -13.86
CA ARG A 329 1.89 7.01 -13.55
C ARG A 329 0.65 7.28 -14.36
N GLY A 330 0.43 8.53 -14.74
CA GLY A 330 -0.68 8.93 -15.58
C GLY A 330 -0.57 8.39 -17.00
N SER A 331 0.64 8.18 -17.52
CA SER A 331 0.84 7.55 -18.84
C SER A 331 0.27 6.12 -18.90
N GLU A 332 0.32 5.38 -17.80
CA GLU A 332 -0.23 4.02 -17.69
C GLU A 332 -1.77 3.99 -17.77
N VAL A 333 -2.42 5.07 -17.34
CA VAL A 333 -3.89 5.23 -17.27
C VAL A 333 -4.41 6.38 -18.14
N ALA A 334 -3.63 6.82 -19.12
CA ALA A 334 -3.94 7.98 -19.96
C ALA A 334 -5.28 7.86 -20.69
N SER A 335 -5.67 6.65 -21.11
CA SER A 335 -6.98 6.40 -21.74
C SER A 335 -8.10 6.67 -20.75
N ALA A 336 -8.01 6.13 -19.53
CA ALA A 336 -9.00 6.35 -18.47
C ALA A 336 -9.13 7.84 -18.10
N VAL A 337 -7.99 8.55 -17.98
CA VAL A 337 -7.98 10.00 -17.72
C VAL A 337 -8.70 10.75 -18.82
N ARG A 338 -8.40 10.48 -20.11
CA ARG A 338 -9.06 11.13 -21.25
C ARG A 338 -10.57 10.87 -21.28
N THR A 339 -10.99 9.61 -21.15
CA THR A 339 -12.41 9.26 -21.14
C THR A 339 -13.13 9.95 -19.98
N CYS A 340 -12.56 9.91 -18.78
CA CYS A 340 -13.16 10.54 -17.60
C CYS A 340 -13.21 12.07 -17.69
N SER A 341 -12.17 12.73 -18.23
CA SER A 341 -12.16 14.20 -18.39
C SER A 341 -13.18 14.68 -19.42
N ASN A 342 -13.47 13.88 -20.44
CA ASN A 342 -14.45 14.18 -21.51
C ASN A 342 -15.88 13.71 -21.17
N CYS A 343 -16.06 12.91 -20.10
CA CYS A 343 -17.38 12.45 -19.69
C CYS A 343 -18.26 13.62 -19.23
N GLU A 344 -19.38 13.85 -19.89
CA GLU A 344 -20.30 14.96 -19.56
C GLU A 344 -21.19 14.65 -18.35
N ASN A 345 -21.62 13.40 -18.21
CA ASN A 345 -22.62 12.96 -17.24
C ASN A 345 -22.01 12.04 -16.19
N CYS A 346 -21.17 12.57 -15.30
CA CYS A 346 -20.55 11.80 -14.24
C CYS A 346 -21.60 11.36 -13.20
N THR A 347 -21.78 10.05 -13.07
CA THR A 347 -22.71 9.43 -12.09
C THR A 347 -22.06 9.13 -10.76
N VAL A 348 -20.73 9.22 -10.67
CA VAL A 348 -19.97 8.83 -9.48
C VAL A 348 -20.12 9.84 -8.35
N LYS A 349 -20.60 9.38 -7.21
CA LYS A 349 -20.62 10.11 -5.94
C LYS A 349 -19.57 9.53 -5.01
N CYS A 350 -18.46 10.25 -4.85
CA CYS A 350 -17.37 9.81 -3.99
C CYS A 350 -17.77 9.84 -2.52
N SER A 351 -17.62 8.73 -1.81
CA SER A 351 -17.87 8.63 -0.36
C SER A 351 -16.98 9.53 0.50
N GLN A 352 -15.88 10.04 -0.09
CA GLN A 352 -14.95 10.95 0.56
C GLN A 352 -15.14 12.42 0.11
N GLY A 353 -16.21 12.71 -0.64
CA GLY A 353 -16.52 14.07 -1.10
C GLY A 353 -15.63 14.59 -2.23
N ILE A 354 -14.84 13.74 -2.90
CA ILE A 354 -13.99 14.17 -4.03
C ILE A 354 -14.86 14.39 -5.27
N ASP A 355 -14.72 15.55 -5.91
CA ASP A 355 -15.26 15.81 -7.24
C ASP A 355 -14.40 15.08 -8.28
N ILE A 356 -14.92 13.94 -8.76
CA ILE A 356 -14.23 13.08 -9.73
C ILE A 356 -13.98 13.80 -11.05
N LYS A 357 -14.91 14.65 -11.49
CA LYS A 357 -14.77 15.40 -12.74
C LYS A 357 -13.68 16.46 -12.65
N SER A 358 -13.61 17.16 -11.52
CA SER A 358 -12.52 18.12 -11.25
C SER A 358 -11.17 17.40 -11.18
N ALA A 359 -11.08 16.28 -10.46
CA ALA A 359 -9.86 15.46 -10.40
C ALA A 359 -9.43 14.95 -11.78
N ALA A 360 -10.38 14.57 -12.65
CA ALA A 360 -10.08 14.12 -14.02
C ALA A 360 -9.47 15.24 -14.88
N ARG A 361 -10.02 16.46 -14.78
CA ARG A 361 -9.48 17.62 -15.46
C ARG A 361 -8.06 17.96 -14.99
N GLN A 362 -7.83 17.93 -13.68
CA GLN A 362 -6.49 18.11 -13.09
C GLN A 362 -5.51 17.04 -13.56
N ALA A 363 -5.91 15.77 -13.55
CA ALA A 363 -5.09 14.67 -14.06
C ALA A 363 -4.77 14.87 -15.55
N SER A 364 -5.74 15.30 -16.36
CA SER A 364 -5.53 15.59 -17.79
C SER A 364 -4.51 16.71 -17.99
N LEU A 365 -4.59 17.80 -17.23
CA LEU A 365 -3.62 18.91 -17.28
C LEU A 365 -2.20 18.48 -16.86
N LEU A 366 -2.07 17.51 -15.97
CA LEU A 366 -0.77 16.96 -15.54
C LEU A 366 -0.12 16.09 -16.63
N LEU A 367 -0.92 15.51 -17.52
CA LEU A 367 -0.43 14.64 -18.59
C LEU A 367 -0.03 15.42 -19.87
N GLY A 368 -0.51 16.65 -20.05
CA GLY A 368 -0.23 17.53 -21.17
C GLY A 368 -1.23 17.37 -22.27
#